data_1c24e714e2c5c69f74512c261a7b424a
#
_entry.id   1c24e714e2c5c69f74512c261a7b424a
#
_cell.length_a   1.000
_cell.length_b   1.000
_cell.length_c   1.000
_cell.angle_alpha   90.00
_cell.angle_beta   90.00
_cell.angle_gamma   90.00
#
_symmetry.space_group_name_H-M   'P 1'
#
loop_
_entity.id
_entity.type
_entity.pdbx_description
1 polymer ?
#
loop_
_entity_poly.entity_id
_entity_poly.type
_entity_poly.pdbx_seq_one_letter_code
_entity_poly.pdbx_strand_id
1 'polypeptide(L)'
;MIGPKPSRVQLAGWLSAIVFSLVGTVAFAAAERVISFAPHATELAYAAGLGDSLIAASDYSDYPPEANRLERVASWQGINLERVLALKPDLILAWRGGNPQKVLDQLSGFGIPIVYTDADTIDGIAADLSQLAPYSPHPEEAQQAAQKLLEQKAALEKRYKKADAPPINVFLQFSNQPLFTASGKTLQSEVVSLCGGKNVFADSPAPWPQVSREQVLARRPEAILIAGDGSQEENVRAFWRGQLEVPIISVPEDWFNRSGPRIMLAAEAVCQKLSQISSGS
;
A
#
# COMPACT_ATOMS: atom_id res chain seq x y z
N MET A 1 -18.67 -21.62 95.09
CA MET A 1 -17.54 -21.87 94.18
C MET A 1 -18.06 -21.94 92.78
N ILE A 2 -17.81 -20.89 92.04
CA ILE A 2 -18.43 -20.65 90.74
C ILE A 2 -17.38 -20.95 89.65
N GLY A 3 -17.63 -21.98 88.80
CA GLY A 3 -16.76 -22.32 87.69
C GLY A 3 -17.05 -21.46 86.49
N PRO A 4 -16.05 -21.09 85.66
CA PRO A 4 -16.27 -20.21 84.46
C PRO A 4 -16.78 -20.97 83.27
N LYS A 5 -17.70 -20.29 82.53
CA LYS A 5 -18.25 -20.69 81.21
C LYS A 5 -17.21 -20.59 80.10
N PRO A 6 -17.19 -21.51 79.15
CA PRO A 6 -16.35 -21.35 77.99
C PRO A 6 -16.97 -20.39 76.97
N SER A 7 -16.15 -19.49 76.41
CA SER A 7 -16.46 -18.55 75.35
C SER A 7 -16.54 -19.24 73.99
N ARG A 8 -17.63 -18.97 73.26
CA ARG A 8 -17.80 -19.38 71.86
C ARG A 8 -16.92 -18.51 70.93
N VAL A 9 -15.95 -19.14 70.29
CA VAL A 9 -15.20 -18.54 69.25
C VAL A 9 -16.06 -18.65 67.95
N GLN A 10 -16.48 -17.52 67.42
CA GLN A 10 -17.12 -17.44 66.09
C GLN A 10 -16.03 -17.47 65.02
N LEU A 11 -15.97 -18.54 64.25
CA LEU A 11 -15.25 -18.60 62.99
C LEU A 11 -16.05 -17.85 61.88
N ALA A 12 -15.66 -16.63 61.55
CA ALA A 12 -16.13 -15.94 60.38
C ALA A 12 -15.36 -16.45 59.15
N GLY A 13 -16.04 -17.28 58.37
CA GLY A 13 -15.50 -17.75 57.07
C GLY A 13 -15.53 -16.62 56.03
N TRP A 14 -14.37 -16.24 55.56
CA TRP A 14 -14.20 -15.34 54.43
C TRP A 14 -14.34 -16.14 53.11
N LEU A 15 -15.51 -16.09 52.51
CA LEU A 15 -15.73 -16.53 51.15
C LEU A 15 -15.22 -15.42 50.21
N SER A 16 -13.96 -15.53 49.77
CA SER A 16 -13.42 -14.71 48.66
C SER A 16 -14.01 -15.22 47.35
N ALA A 17 -15.03 -14.53 46.83
CA ALA A 17 -15.54 -14.75 45.50
C ALA A 17 -14.52 -14.21 44.49
N ILE A 18 -13.78 -15.10 43.83
CA ILE A 18 -12.93 -14.77 42.69
C ILE A 18 -13.88 -14.59 41.50
N VAL A 19 -14.19 -13.34 41.21
CA VAL A 19 -14.87 -12.95 39.95
C VAL A 19 -13.81 -13.04 38.82
N PHE A 20 -13.80 -14.16 38.13
CA PHE A 20 -13.03 -14.33 36.91
C PHE A 20 -13.74 -13.51 35.82
N SER A 21 -13.30 -12.26 35.60
CA SER A 21 -13.73 -11.46 34.44
C SER A 21 -13.23 -12.16 33.18
N LEU A 22 -14.12 -12.90 32.50
CA LEU A 22 -13.92 -13.33 31.14
C LEU A 22 -13.91 -12.06 30.26
N VAL A 23 -12.74 -11.49 30.04
CA VAL A 23 -12.53 -10.58 28.92
C VAL A 23 -12.58 -11.45 27.68
N GLY A 24 -13.78 -11.58 27.11
CA GLY A 24 -13.94 -12.23 25.81
C GLY A 24 -13.16 -11.44 24.78
N THR A 25 -12.02 -11.97 24.33
CA THR A 25 -11.40 -11.52 23.10
C THR A 25 -12.43 -11.76 22.00
N VAL A 26 -12.88 -10.69 21.36
CA VAL A 26 -13.68 -10.81 20.12
C VAL A 26 -12.72 -11.40 19.10
N ALA A 27 -12.72 -12.73 18.96
CA ALA A 27 -12.05 -13.40 17.87
C ALA A 27 -12.87 -13.08 16.62
N PHE A 28 -12.35 -12.20 15.76
CA PHE A 28 -12.87 -12.10 14.41
C PHE A 28 -12.61 -13.47 13.76
N ALA A 29 -13.67 -14.08 13.23
CA ALA A 29 -13.49 -15.25 12.39
C ALA A 29 -12.69 -14.83 11.14
N ALA A 30 -11.68 -15.61 10.77
CA ALA A 30 -10.94 -15.36 9.55
C ALA A 30 -11.91 -15.33 8.36
N ALA A 31 -11.65 -14.45 7.39
CA ALA A 31 -12.46 -14.36 6.19
C ALA A 31 -12.19 -15.57 5.29
N GLU A 32 -13.27 -16.21 4.84
CA GLU A 32 -13.20 -17.39 4.00
C GLU A 32 -13.45 -17.08 2.50
N ARG A 33 -14.14 -15.96 2.24
CA ARG A 33 -14.62 -15.59 0.90
C ARG A 33 -14.32 -14.12 0.61
N VAL A 34 -13.08 -13.84 0.24
CA VAL A 34 -12.57 -12.50 0.01
C VAL A 34 -12.67 -12.12 -1.47
N ILE A 35 -13.11 -10.89 -1.76
CA ILE A 35 -13.04 -10.31 -3.10
C ILE A 35 -12.20 -9.03 -3.04
N SER A 36 -11.25 -8.87 -3.97
CA SER A 36 -10.44 -7.66 -4.10
C SER A 36 -10.83 -6.86 -5.35
N PHE A 37 -11.04 -5.54 -5.20
CA PHE A 37 -11.47 -4.66 -6.28
C PHE A 37 -10.34 -3.80 -6.88
N ALA A 38 -9.09 -4.12 -6.54
CA ALA A 38 -7.93 -3.44 -7.12
C ALA A 38 -6.71 -4.39 -7.17
N PRO A 39 -5.80 -4.24 -8.15
CA PRO A 39 -4.61 -5.09 -8.25
C PRO A 39 -3.72 -5.05 -7.01
N HIS A 40 -3.49 -3.86 -6.45
CA HIS A 40 -2.70 -3.71 -5.21
C HIS A 40 -3.38 -4.37 -4.00
N ALA A 41 -4.73 -4.30 -3.92
CA ALA A 41 -5.49 -4.98 -2.86
C ALA A 41 -5.34 -6.50 -2.95
N THR A 42 -5.28 -7.06 -4.18
CA THR A 42 -4.98 -8.48 -4.41
C THR A 42 -3.59 -8.83 -3.89
N GLU A 43 -2.57 -8.03 -4.22
CA GLU A 43 -1.20 -8.25 -3.74
C GLU A 43 -1.10 -8.18 -2.22
N LEU A 44 -1.79 -7.21 -1.59
CA LEU A 44 -1.86 -7.09 -0.13
C LEU A 44 -2.55 -8.29 0.51
N ALA A 45 -3.64 -8.80 -0.09
CA ALA A 45 -4.34 -9.98 0.39
C ALA A 45 -3.42 -11.21 0.41
N TYR A 46 -2.69 -11.47 -0.67
CA TYR A 46 -1.72 -12.56 -0.70
C TYR A 46 -0.60 -12.38 0.33
N ALA A 47 -0.05 -11.17 0.44
CA ALA A 47 1.00 -10.86 1.40
C ALA A 47 0.54 -10.95 2.86
N ALA A 48 -0.75 -10.77 3.11
CA ALA A 48 -1.38 -10.86 4.42
C ALA A 48 -1.88 -12.27 4.77
N GLY A 49 -1.60 -13.31 3.94
CA GLY A 49 -2.06 -14.68 4.20
C GLY A 49 -3.54 -14.92 3.89
N LEU A 50 -4.17 -14.06 3.07
CA LEU A 50 -5.56 -14.20 2.60
C LEU A 50 -5.67 -14.83 1.20
N GLY A 51 -4.54 -15.28 0.63
CA GLY A 51 -4.49 -15.77 -0.75
C GLY A 51 -5.48 -16.90 -1.05
N ASP A 52 -5.57 -17.87 -0.15
CA ASP A 52 -6.46 -19.04 -0.29
C ASP A 52 -7.94 -18.67 -0.07
N SER A 53 -8.23 -17.57 0.61
CA SER A 53 -9.58 -17.03 0.81
C SER A 53 -10.06 -16.19 -0.37
N LEU A 54 -9.18 -15.76 -1.29
CA LEU A 54 -9.57 -14.98 -2.45
C LEU A 54 -10.38 -15.82 -3.44
N ILE A 55 -11.61 -15.40 -3.74
CA ILE A 55 -12.53 -16.07 -4.66
C ILE A 55 -12.73 -15.30 -5.97
N ALA A 56 -12.48 -14.00 -5.97
CA ALA A 56 -12.56 -13.14 -7.15
C ALA A 56 -11.70 -11.87 -6.97
N ALA A 57 -11.37 -11.24 -8.09
CA ALA A 57 -10.54 -10.04 -8.10
C ALA A 57 -10.94 -9.06 -9.22
N SER A 58 -10.29 -7.90 -9.26
CA SER A 58 -10.39 -6.97 -10.38
C SER A 58 -9.55 -7.43 -11.58
N ASP A 59 -9.82 -6.85 -12.75
CA ASP A 59 -8.90 -6.91 -13.88
C ASP A 59 -7.49 -6.47 -13.47
N TYR A 60 -6.47 -6.96 -14.15
CA TYR A 60 -5.05 -6.70 -13.87
C TYR A 60 -4.55 -7.17 -12.49
N SER A 61 -5.32 -7.97 -11.75
CA SER A 61 -4.86 -8.68 -10.54
C SER A 61 -4.07 -9.92 -10.97
N ASP A 62 -2.82 -9.73 -11.35
CA ASP A 62 -1.95 -10.72 -12.01
C ASP A 62 -0.76 -11.17 -11.13
N TYR A 63 -0.67 -10.62 -9.93
CA TYR A 63 0.38 -10.97 -8.98
C TYR A 63 -0.18 -11.30 -7.58
N PRO A 64 0.35 -12.38 -6.94
CA PRO A 64 1.26 -13.36 -7.51
C PRO A 64 0.63 -14.15 -8.68
N PRO A 65 1.37 -15.01 -9.41
CA PRO A 65 0.85 -15.72 -10.60
C PRO A 65 -0.45 -16.50 -10.35
N GLU A 66 -0.68 -16.96 -9.12
CA GLU A 66 -1.90 -17.66 -8.68
C GLU A 66 -3.15 -16.77 -8.83
N ALA A 67 -3.01 -15.47 -8.70
CA ALA A 67 -4.11 -14.50 -8.85
C ALA A 67 -4.72 -14.50 -10.27
N ASN A 68 -3.99 -14.99 -11.28
CA ASN A 68 -4.51 -15.10 -12.64
C ASN A 68 -5.69 -16.10 -12.75
N ARG A 69 -5.85 -17.00 -11.79
CA ARG A 69 -6.94 -17.99 -11.76
C ARG A 69 -8.23 -17.44 -11.17
N LEU A 70 -8.18 -16.28 -10.50
CA LEU A 70 -9.35 -15.68 -9.86
C LEU A 70 -10.35 -15.17 -10.91
N GLU A 71 -11.63 -15.33 -10.61
CA GLU A 71 -12.68 -14.74 -11.42
C GLU A 71 -12.60 -13.22 -11.41
N ARG A 72 -12.84 -12.57 -12.56
CA ARG A 72 -12.81 -11.11 -12.69
C ARG A 72 -14.22 -10.55 -12.51
N VAL A 73 -14.42 -9.73 -11.49
CA VAL A 73 -15.72 -9.15 -11.11
C VAL A 73 -15.69 -7.62 -11.08
N ALA A 74 -14.54 -7.00 -11.26
CA ALA A 74 -14.34 -5.56 -11.29
C ALA A 74 -13.34 -5.17 -12.38
N SER A 75 -13.58 -4.02 -13.01
CA SER A 75 -12.71 -3.44 -14.04
C SER A 75 -12.75 -1.91 -13.93
N TRP A 76 -12.00 -1.21 -14.80
CA TRP A 76 -12.10 0.24 -14.93
C TRP A 76 -13.51 0.70 -15.38
N GLN A 77 -14.31 -0.18 -16.00
CA GLN A 77 -15.70 0.11 -16.40
C GLN A 77 -16.69 0.00 -15.24
N GLY A 78 -16.31 -0.67 -14.16
CA GLY A 78 -17.15 -0.83 -12.97
C GLY A 78 -17.03 -2.20 -12.30
N ILE A 79 -17.95 -2.45 -11.38
CA ILE A 79 -18.04 -3.66 -10.58
C ILE A 79 -19.32 -4.39 -10.95
N ASN A 80 -19.26 -5.68 -11.22
CA ASN A 80 -20.43 -6.53 -11.46
C ASN A 80 -21.08 -6.89 -10.11
N LEU A 81 -21.96 -6.01 -9.64
CA LEU A 81 -22.63 -6.13 -8.34
C LEU A 81 -23.40 -7.45 -8.19
N GLU A 82 -24.12 -7.87 -9.23
CA GLU A 82 -24.90 -9.11 -9.19
C GLU A 82 -24.00 -10.32 -8.99
N ARG A 83 -22.88 -10.36 -9.72
CA ARG A 83 -21.90 -11.46 -9.58
C ARG A 83 -21.22 -11.45 -8.21
N VAL A 84 -20.84 -10.29 -7.70
CA VAL A 84 -20.27 -10.15 -6.35
C VAL A 84 -21.25 -10.70 -5.30
N LEU A 85 -22.53 -10.31 -5.35
CA LEU A 85 -23.55 -10.81 -4.41
C LEU A 85 -23.79 -12.33 -4.56
N ALA A 86 -23.78 -12.86 -5.80
CA ALA A 86 -23.92 -14.30 -6.04
C ALA A 86 -22.75 -15.11 -5.47
N LEU A 87 -21.56 -14.53 -5.40
CA LEU A 87 -20.37 -15.12 -4.79
C LEU A 87 -20.40 -15.13 -3.27
N LYS A 88 -21.32 -14.39 -2.63
CA LYS A 88 -21.50 -14.30 -1.16
C LYS A 88 -20.19 -14.05 -0.42
N PRO A 89 -19.48 -12.96 -0.68
CA PRO A 89 -18.25 -12.65 0.05
C PRO A 89 -18.56 -12.30 1.51
N ASP A 90 -17.61 -12.61 2.39
CA ASP A 90 -17.61 -12.20 3.79
C ASP A 90 -16.60 -11.07 4.06
N LEU A 91 -15.78 -10.71 3.05
CA LEU A 91 -14.90 -9.56 3.07
C LEU A 91 -14.67 -9.01 1.66
N ILE A 92 -14.66 -7.69 1.53
CA ILE A 92 -14.27 -6.98 0.31
C ILE A 92 -13.08 -6.08 0.63
N LEU A 93 -12.05 -6.15 -0.24
CA LEU A 93 -10.94 -5.22 -0.25
C LEU A 93 -11.16 -4.20 -1.36
N ALA A 94 -11.22 -2.93 -1.01
CA ALA A 94 -11.59 -1.85 -1.93
C ALA A 94 -10.59 -0.69 -1.90
N TRP A 95 -10.66 0.15 -2.92
CA TRP A 95 -9.86 1.36 -3.08
C TRP A 95 -10.76 2.56 -3.37
N ARG A 96 -10.80 3.57 -2.46
CA ARG A 96 -11.65 4.77 -2.61
C ARG A 96 -11.29 5.60 -3.83
N GLY A 97 -10.02 5.60 -4.21
CA GLY A 97 -9.54 6.36 -5.36
C GLY A 97 -9.98 5.83 -6.72
N GLY A 98 -10.43 4.56 -6.81
CA GLY A 98 -10.73 3.92 -8.09
C GLY A 98 -12.03 3.13 -8.12
N ASN A 99 -12.59 2.72 -7.00
CA ASN A 99 -13.84 1.97 -7.00
C ASN A 99 -15.05 2.91 -6.85
N PRO A 100 -16.17 2.66 -7.58
CA PRO A 100 -17.37 3.50 -7.52
C PRO A 100 -18.00 3.47 -6.13
N GLN A 101 -18.01 4.60 -5.40
CA GLN A 101 -18.52 4.70 -4.03
C GLN A 101 -19.94 4.18 -3.88
N LYS A 102 -20.83 4.49 -4.85
CA LYS A 102 -22.21 4.02 -4.84
C LYS A 102 -22.33 2.50 -4.76
N VAL A 103 -21.46 1.77 -5.43
CA VAL A 103 -21.46 0.28 -5.40
C VAL A 103 -20.93 -0.21 -4.06
N LEU A 104 -19.91 0.44 -3.51
CA LEU A 104 -19.37 0.11 -2.19
C LEU A 104 -20.43 0.34 -1.10
N ASP A 105 -21.18 1.44 -1.16
CA ASP A 105 -22.28 1.74 -0.24
C ASP A 105 -23.39 0.68 -0.32
N GLN A 106 -23.75 0.22 -1.53
CA GLN A 106 -24.72 -0.86 -1.72
C GLN A 106 -24.24 -2.17 -1.10
N LEU A 107 -22.98 -2.56 -1.34
CA LEU A 107 -22.40 -3.79 -0.77
C LEU A 107 -22.34 -3.73 0.76
N SER A 108 -21.95 -2.59 1.33
CA SER A 108 -21.99 -2.34 2.77
C SER A 108 -23.42 -2.43 3.31
N GLY A 109 -24.42 -1.92 2.57
CA GLY A 109 -25.84 -2.03 2.91
C GLY A 109 -26.37 -3.46 2.98
N PHE A 110 -25.73 -4.41 2.29
CA PHE A 110 -26.00 -5.86 2.42
C PHE A 110 -25.28 -6.50 3.63
N GLY A 111 -24.57 -5.71 4.44
CA GLY A 111 -23.84 -6.19 5.63
C GLY A 111 -22.49 -6.81 5.31
N ILE A 112 -21.95 -6.63 4.10
CA ILE A 112 -20.64 -7.14 3.71
C ILE A 112 -19.57 -6.17 4.24
N PRO A 113 -18.61 -6.63 5.07
CA PRO A 113 -17.49 -5.82 5.53
C PRO A 113 -16.62 -5.37 4.36
N ILE A 114 -16.22 -4.09 4.37
CA ILE A 114 -15.31 -3.52 3.37
C ILE A 114 -14.08 -2.96 4.09
N VAL A 115 -12.90 -3.45 3.73
CA VAL A 115 -11.62 -2.91 4.15
C VAL A 115 -11.03 -2.12 3.00
N TYR A 116 -10.61 -0.90 3.28
CA TYR A 116 -10.01 -0.01 2.29
C TYR A 116 -8.48 -0.11 2.36
N THR A 117 -7.86 -0.22 1.19
CA THR A 117 -6.41 -0.24 1.01
C THR A 117 -6.03 0.98 0.17
N ASP A 118 -5.89 2.12 0.83
CA ASP A 118 -5.78 3.44 0.19
C ASP A 118 -4.39 4.08 0.42
N ALA A 119 -3.37 3.30 0.71
CA ALA A 119 -2.06 3.81 1.07
C ALA A 119 -1.42 4.65 -0.05
N ASP A 120 -0.94 5.84 0.33
CA ASP A 120 -0.14 6.77 -0.48
C ASP A 120 1.30 6.93 0.02
N THR A 121 1.68 6.11 1.02
CA THR A 121 3.01 6.03 1.61
C THR A 121 3.41 4.58 1.88
N ILE A 122 4.72 4.31 2.01
CA ILE A 122 5.23 2.99 2.38
C ILE A 122 4.76 2.59 3.78
N ASP A 123 4.75 3.52 4.74
CA ASP A 123 4.21 3.27 6.08
C ASP A 123 2.71 2.97 6.04
N GLY A 124 1.97 3.64 5.14
CA GLY A 124 0.56 3.36 4.88
C GLY A 124 0.33 1.95 4.35
N ILE A 125 1.17 1.46 3.42
CA ILE A 125 1.10 0.07 2.93
C ILE A 125 1.33 -0.93 4.08
N ALA A 126 2.29 -0.66 4.99
CA ALA A 126 2.51 -1.50 6.16
C ALA A 126 1.29 -1.47 7.12
N ALA A 127 0.63 -0.32 7.26
CA ALA A 127 -0.61 -0.19 8.03
C ALA A 127 -1.77 -0.97 7.37
N ASP A 128 -1.93 -0.89 6.03
CA ASP A 128 -2.92 -1.66 5.28
C ASP A 128 -2.70 -3.18 5.48
N LEU A 129 -1.45 -3.66 5.41
CA LEU A 129 -1.11 -5.06 5.71
C LEU A 129 -1.53 -5.44 7.14
N SER A 130 -1.18 -4.61 8.12
CA SER A 130 -1.51 -4.86 9.53
C SER A 130 -3.03 -4.85 9.77
N GLN A 131 -3.78 -4.01 9.04
CA GLN A 131 -5.25 -3.94 9.10
C GLN A 131 -5.90 -5.22 8.58
N LEU A 132 -5.25 -5.97 7.69
CA LEU A 132 -5.75 -7.24 7.15
C LEU A 132 -5.53 -8.42 8.11
N ALA A 133 -4.62 -8.31 9.07
CA ALA A 133 -4.29 -9.40 9.99
C ALA A 133 -5.50 -10.02 10.71
N PRO A 134 -6.47 -9.27 11.26
CA PRO A 134 -7.64 -9.85 11.94
C PRO A 134 -8.55 -10.69 11.02
N TYR A 135 -8.48 -10.50 9.72
CA TYR A 135 -9.29 -11.21 8.73
C TYR A 135 -8.56 -12.42 8.15
N SER A 136 -7.24 -12.51 8.36
CA SER A 136 -6.42 -13.58 7.80
C SER A 136 -6.49 -14.86 8.66
N PRO A 137 -6.54 -16.04 8.04
CA PRO A 137 -6.29 -17.31 8.74
C PRO A 137 -4.83 -17.41 9.23
N HIS A 138 -3.93 -16.54 8.70
CA HIS A 138 -2.51 -16.47 9.02
C HIS A 138 -2.13 -15.03 9.41
N PRO A 139 -2.63 -14.49 10.54
CA PRO A 139 -2.42 -13.08 10.91
C PRO A 139 -0.95 -12.69 11.10
N GLU A 140 -0.10 -13.66 11.41
CA GLU A 140 1.35 -13.47 11.51
C GLU A 140 2.01 -13.13 10.17
N GLU A 141 1.49 -13.63 9.04
CA GLU A 141 2.01 -13.30 7.71
C GLU A 141 1.80 -11.82 7.39
N ALA A 142 0.63 -11.28 7.70
CA ALA A 142 0.34 -9.86 7.54
C ALA A 142 1.30 -8.97 8.36
N GLN A 143 1.55 -9.35 9.61
CA GLN A 143 2.45 -8.62 10.50
C GLN A 143 3.92 -8.71 10.02
N GLN A 144 4.35 -9.90 9.61
CA GLN A 144 5.70 -10.12 9.06
C GLN A 144 5.91 -9.35 7.76
N ALA A 145 4.90 -9.32 6.87
CA ALA A 145 4.97 -8.56 5.62
C ALA A 145 5.06 -7.05 5.89
N ALA A 146 4.28 -6.53 6.83
CA ALA A 146 4.34 -5.13 7.25
C ALA A 146 5.71 -4.77 7.84
N GLN A 147 6.22 -5.57 8.76
CA GLN A 147 7.52 -5.35 9.38
C GLN A 147 8.64 -5.41 8.35
N LYS A 148 8.65 -6.41 7.48
CA LYS A 148 9.64 -6.55 6.40
C LYS A 148 9.67 -5.32 5.49
N LEU A 149 8.50 -4.77 5.14
CA LEU A 149 8.39 -3.56 4.32
C LEU A 149 9.07 -2.37 4.99
N LEU A 150 8.82 -2.15 6.29
CA LEU A 150 9.43 -1.07 7.07
C LEU A 150 10.94 -1.24 7.24
N GLU A 151 11.40 -2.47 7.46
CA GLU A 151 12.83 -2.79 7.55
C GLU A 151 13.54 -2.51 6.22
N GLN A 152 12.92 -2.89 5.09
CA GLN A 152 13.46 -2.60 3.75
C GLN A 152 13.52 -1.08 3.50
N LYS A 153 12.46 -0.34 3.86
CA LYS A 153 12.44 1.13 3.78
C LYS A 153 13.61 1.74 4.56
N ALA A 154 13.76 1.36 5.83
CA ALA A 154 14.83 1.88 6.69
C ALA A 154 16.24 1.53 6.17
N ALA A 155 16.41 0.33 5.61
CA ALA A 155 17.67 -0.10 5.02
C ALA A 155 18.04 0.74 3.78
N LEU A 156 17.09 1.00 2.88
CA LEU A 156 17.30 1.85 1.71
C LEU A 156 17.58 3.30 2.11
N GLU A 157 16.83 3.85 3.05
CA GLU A 157 17.03 5.20 3.54
C GLU A 157 18.44 5.38 4.13
N LYS A 158 18.86 4.45 4.99
CA LYS A 158 20.20 4.44 5.56
C LYS A 158 21.30 4.34 4.50
N ARG A 159 21.09 3.57 3.43
CA ARG A 159 22.07 3.33 2.38
C ARG A 159 22.22 4.48 1.40
N TYR A 160 21.11 5.12 1.02
CA TYR A 160 21.08 6.05 -0.11
C TYR A 160 20.83 7.51 0.26
N LYS A 161 20.14 7.80 1.35
CA LYS A 161 19.87 9.17 1.79
C LYS A 161 21.03 9.68 2.65
N LYS A 162 21.93 10.42 2.02
CA LYS A 162 23.08 11.03 2.68
C LYS A 162 22.72 12.46 3.14
N ALA A 163 22.92 12.75 4.44
CA ALA A 163 22.56 14.04 5.03
C ALA A 163 23.28 15.25 4.40
N ASP A 164 24.53 15.03 3.97
CA ASP A 164 25.40 16.12 3.49
C ASP A 164 25.48 16.21 1.95
N ALA A 165 24.77 15.33 1.21
CA ALA A 165 24.74 15.39 -0.24
C ALA A 165 23.55 16.20 -0.74
N PRO A 166 23.71 17.09 -1.74
CA PRO A 166 22.59 17.76 -2.35
C PRO A 166 21.67 16.71 -3.03
N PRO A 167 20.33 16.84 -2.89
CA PRO A 167 19.42 15.92 -3.53
C PRO A 167 19.43 16.11 -5.05
N ILE A 168 19.31 14.99 -5.78
CA ILE A 168 19.14 15.01 -7.24
C ILE A 168 17.71 15.46 -7.56
N ASN A 169 17.56 16.47 -8.42
CA ASN A 169 16.25 16.95 -8.87
C ASN A 169 15.64 15.96 -9.87
N VAL A 170 14.53 15.33 -9.52
CA VAL A 170 13.88 14.31 -10.34
C VAL A 170 12.52 14.81 -10.82
N PHE A 171 12.28 14.70 -12.12
CA PHE A 171 10.97 14.87 -12.71
C PHE A 171 10.28 13.50 -12.85
N LEU A 172 9.13 13.34 -12.22
CA LEU A 172 8.27 12.15 -12.34
C LEU A 172 7.35 12.35 -13.55
N GLN A 173 7.44 11.51 -14.57
CA GLN A 173 6.63 11.64 -15.80
C GLN A 173 5.73 10.43 -16.00
N PHE A 174 4.40 10.64 -15.99
CA PHE A 174 3.40 9.57 -16.15
C PHE A 174 2.73 9.55 -17.52
N SER A 175 2.79 10.64 -18.25
CA SER A 175 2.30 10.71 -19.63
C SER A 175 2.94 11.88 -20.38
N ASN A 176 2.85 11.86 -21.72
CA ASN A 176 3.39 12.89 -22.58
C ASN A 176 2.33 13.94 -22.99
N GLN A 177 1.09 13.49 -23.25
CA GLN A 177 -0.02 14.33 -23.74
C GLN A 177 -1.35 13.84 -23.18
N PRO A 178 -1.91 14.56 -22.19
CA PRO A 178 -1.33 15.69 -21.47
C PRO A 178 -0.15 15.27 -20.58
N LEU A 179 0.78 16.19 -20.31
CA LEU A 179 1.93 15.92 -19.47
C LEU A 179 1.51 15.90 -18.00
N PHE A 180 1.52 14.71 -17.37
CA PHE A 180 1.20 14.53 -15.95
C PHE A 180 2.44 14.20 -15.15
N THR A 181 2.45 14.70 -13.92
CA THR A 181 3.47 14.41 -12.89
C THR A 181 2.81 14.08 -11.54
N ALA A 182 3.63 13.83 -10.55
CA ALA A 182 3.21 13.60 -9.17
C ALA A 182 3.71 14.72 -8.25
N SER A 183 2.93 15.05 -7.20
CA SER A 183 3.35 15.95 -6.13
C SER A 183 4.07 15.20 -5.01
N GLY A 184 4.52 15.93 -3.99
CA GLY A 184 5.13 15.38 -2.77
C GLY A 184 4.18 14.51 -1.91
N LYS A 185 2.88 14.47 -2.26
CA LYS A 185 1.84 13.73 -1.53
C LYS A 185 1.59 12.32 -2.09
N THR A 186 2.50 11.81 -2.90
CA THR A 186 2.33 10.51 -3.57
C THR A 186 3.42 9.53 -3.14
N LEU A 187 3.08 8.24 -3.16
CA LEU A 187 3.99 7.13 -2.91
C LEU A 187 5.25 7.21 -3.81
N GLN A 188 5.08 7.60 -5.07
CA GLN A 188 6.17 7.72 -6.03
C GLN A 188 7.17 8.83 -5.65
N SER A 189 6.67 9.91 -5.08
CA SER A 189 7.52 10.99 -4.57
C SER A 189 8.26 10.59 -3.29
N GLU A 190 7.63 9.75 -2.44
CA GLU A 190 8.31 9.15 -1.28
C GLU A 190 9.47 8.26 -1.73
N VAL A 191 9.28 7.41 -2.75
CA VAL A 191 10.34 6.58 -3.32
C VAL A 191 11.54 7.43 -3.77
N VAL A 192 11.28 8.52 -4.48
CA VAL A 192 12.37 9.45 -4.89
C VAL A 192 13.11 10.00 -3.68
N SER A 193 12.36 10.45 -2.65
CA SER A 193 12.94 11.03 -1.43
C SER A 193 13.76 10.00 -0.63
N LEU A 194 13.29 8.76 -0.56
CA LEU A 194 13.97 7.65 0.09
C LEU A 194 15.36 7.39 -0.52
N CYS A 195 15.48 7.62 -1.83
CA CYS A 195 16.71 7.43 -2.60
C CYS A 195 17.64 8.66 -2.64
N GLY A 196 17.38 9.70 -1.84
CA GLY A 196 18.16 10.94 -1.83
C GLY A 196 17.85 11.88 -3.00
N GLY A 197 16.77 11.64 -3.74
CA GLY A 197 16.27 12.54 -4.76
C GLY A 197 15.28 13.57 -4.21
N LYS A 198 14.95 14.58 -5.03
CA LYS A 198 13.91 15.56 -4.77
C LYS A 198 12.97 15.64 -5.98
N ASN A 199 11.71 15.34 -5.77
CA ASN A 199 10.70 15.57 -6.79
C ASN A 199 10.57 17.06 -7.07
N VAL A 200 10.81 17.49 -8.32
CA VAL A 200 10.76 18.90 -8.69
C VAL A 200 9.37 19.53 -8.61
N PHE A 201 8.31 18.71 -8.51
CA PHE A 201 6.93 19.15 -8.30
C PHE A 201 6.37 18.79 -6.93
N ALA A 202 7.23 18.52 -5.93
CA ALA A 202 6.79 18.18 -4.57
C ALA A 202 5.89 19.24 -3.92
N ASP A 203 6.00 20.49 -4.33
CA ASP A 203 5.24 21.66 -3.86
C ASP A 203 3.84 21.78 -4.48
N SER A 204 3.49 20.96 -5.46
CA SER A 204 2.18 21.02 -6.09
C SER A 204 1.05 20.68 -5.12
N PRO A 205 -0.06 21.47 -5.09
CA PRO A 205 -1.19 21.22 -4.21
C PRO A 205 -2.00 19.99 -4.61
N ALA A 206 -2.10 19.69 -5.93
CA ALA A 206 -2.78 18.50 -6.45
C ALA A 206 -1.83 17.30 -6.41
N PRO A 207 -2.30 16.10 -6.04
CA PRO A 207 -1.46 14.89 -6.06
C PRO A 207 -0.90 14.56 -7.44
N TRP A 208 -1.72 14.73 -8.48
CA TRP A 208 -1.42 14.39 -9.88
C TRP A 208 -1.65 15.61 -10.77
N PRO A 209 -0.74 16.60 -10.79
CA PRO A 209 -0.94 17.80 -11.58
C PRO A 209 -0.60 17.58 -13.04
N GLN A 210 -1.36 18.25 -13.92
CA GLN A 210 -0.96 18.49 -15.29
C GLN A 210 0.02 19.67 -15.33
N VAL A 211 1.10 19.54 -16.07
CA VAL A 211 2.16 20.56 -16.16
C VAL A 211 2.53 20.84 -17.61
N SER A 212 3.22 21.95 -17.86
CA SER A 212 3.77 22.27 -19.18
C SER A 212 5.27 21.96 -19.27
N ARG A 213 5.78 21.85 -20.50
CA ARG A 213 7.24 21.67 -20.72
C ARG A 213 8.06 22.78 -20.12
N GLU A 214 7.59 24.03 -20.26
CA GLU A 214 8.25 25.21 -19.72
C GLU A 214 8.35 25.16 -18.19
N GLN A 215 7.30 24.69 -17.54
CA GLN A 215 7.32 24.51 -16.08
C GLN A 215 8.34 23.43 -15.65
N VAL A 216 8.45 22.35 -16.42
CA VAL A 216 9.46 21.30 -16.14
C VAL A 216 10.87 21.85 -16.33
N LEU A 217 11.13 22.53 -17.46
CA LEU A 217 12.45 23.11 -17.78
C LEU A 217 12.87 24.17 -16.73
N ALA A 218 11.92 25.00 -16.28
CA ALA A 218 12.18 26.03 -15.25
C ALA A 218 12.61 25.39 -13.90
N ARG A 219 12.18 24.16 -13.60
CA ARG A 219 12.54 23.44 -12.38
C ARG A 219 13.86 22.65 -12.48
N ARG A 220 14.49 22.64 -13.65
CA ARG A 220 15.81 22.08 -13.90
C ARG A 220 16.00 20.66 -13.34
N PRO A 221 15.23 19.67 -13.80
CA PRO A 221 15.44 18.31 -13.39
C PRO A 221 16.78 17.76 -13.90
N GLU A 222 17.42 16.93 -13.11
CA GLU A 222 18.68 16.25 -13.40
C GLU A 222 18.46 14.80 -13.83
N ALA A 223 17.24 14.28 -13.63
CA ALA A 223 16.78 12.97 -14.11
C ALA A 223 15.27 12.99 -14.35
N ILE A 224 14.81 12.11 -15.26
CA ILE A 224 13.40 11.81 -15.46
C ILE A 224 13.15 10.38 -14.96
N LEU A 225 12.13 10.18 -14.13
CA LEU A 225 11.69 8.88 -13.67
C LEU A 225 10.34 8.55 -14.27
N ILE A 226 10.23 7.38 -14.89
CA ILE A 226 9.01 6.88 -15.54
C ILE A 226 8.63 5.48 -15.05
N ALA A 227 7.33 5.20 -15.04
CA ALA A 227 6.80 3.84 -14.98
C ALA A 227 6.74 3.27 -16.39
N GLY A 228 7.45 2.18 -16.65
CA GLY A 228 7.47 1.56 -17.97
C GLY A 228 8.76 0.79 -18.27
N ASP A 229 8.94 0.48 -19.53
CA ASP A 229 10.08 -0.25 -20.07
C ASP A 229 10.91 0.59 -21.06
N GLY A 230 11.81 -0.06 -21.79
CA GLY A 230 12.67 0.61 -22.77
C GLY A 230 11.92 1.32 -23.89
N SER A 231 10.73 0.87 -24.27
CA SER A 231 9.93 1.52 -25.31
C SER A 231 9.36 2.86 -24.85
N GLN A 232 8.90 2.93 -23.59
CA GLN A 232 8.48 4.18 -22.99
C GLN A 232 9.66 5.14 -22.77
N GLU A 233 10.85 4.63 -22.45
CA GLU A 233 12.06 5.43 -22.32
C GLU A 233 12.41 6.12 -23.65
N GLU A 234 12.34 5.41 -24.79
CA GLU A 234 12.56 6.00 -26.10
C GLU A 234 11.53 7.08 -26.44
N ASN A 235 10.26 6.85 -26.13
CA ASN A 235 9.20 7.81 -26.34
C ASN A 235 9.41 9.10 -25.52
N VAL A 236 9.85 8.98 -24.28
CA VAL A 236 10.16 10.12 -23.40
C VAL A 236 11.41 10.86 -23.90
N ARG A 237 12.45 10.13 -24.32
CA ARG A 237 13.65 10.71 -24.93
C ARG A 237 13.31 11.50 -26.20
N ALA A 238 12.47 10.95 -27.06
CA ALA A 238 12.00 11.64 -28.26
C ALA A 238 11.16 12.89 -27.94
N PHE A 239 10.31 12.81 -26.91
CA PHE A 239 9.49 13.92 -26.46
C PHE A 239 10.33 15.13 -25.97
N TRP A 240 11.46 14.89 -25.30
CA TRP A 240 12.32 15.94 -24.75
C TRP A 240 13.48 16.33 -25.65
N ARG A 241 13.64 15.71 -26.82
CA ARG A 241 14.76 15.93 -27.74
C ARG A 241 15.02 17.42 -28.00
N GLY A 242 16.28 17.84 -27.79
CA GLY A 242 16.72 19.23 -27.98
C GLY A 242 16.23 20.22 -26.94
N GLN A 243 15.55 19.78 -25.89
CA GLN A 243 15.06 20.64 -24.80
C GLN A 243 15.59 20.19 -23.42
N LEU A 244 15.62 18.88 -23.16
CA LEU A 244 16.05 18.31 -21.89
C LEU A 244 16.79 17.00 -22.15
N GLU A 245 18.10 17.01 -21.94
CA GLU A 245 18.98 15.87 -22.15
C GLU A 245 19.54 15.39 -20.80
N VAL A 246 18.72 14.63 -20.05
CA VAL A 246 19.07 14.07 -18.75
C VAL A 246 18.83 12.56 -18.76
N PRO A 247 19.45 11.79 -17.85
CA PRO A 247 19.18 10.38 -17.67
C PRO A 247 17.67 10.12 -17.47
N ILE A 248 17.16 9.08 -18.15
CA ILE A 248 15.80 8.57 -17.93
C ILE A 248 15.93 7.28 -17.15
N ILE A 249 15.23 7.21 -16.02
CA ILE A 249 15.12 6.06 -15.15
C ILE A 249 13.76 5.42 -15.42
N SER A 250 13.75 4.21 -15.94
CA SER A 250 12.52 3.41 -16.10
C SER A 250 12.46 2.31 -15.05
N VAL A 251 11.27 2.10 -14.49
CA VAL A 251 10.96 1.02 -13.55
C VAL A 251 9.67 0.33 -13.98
N PRO A 252 9.51 -0.99 -13.73
CA PRO A 252 8.28 -1.69 -14.08
C PRO A 252 7.04 -1.00 -13.52
N GLU A 253 6.04 -0.82 -14.37
CA GLU A 253 4.81 -0.10 -14.03
C GLU A 253 4.10 -0.73 -12.84
N ASP A 254 3.98 -2.06 -12.81
CA ASP A 254 3.35 -2.81 -11.73
C ASP A 254 4.03 -2.66 -10.37
N TRP A 255 5.34 -2.37 -10.38
CA TRP A 255 6.06 -2.13 -9.12
C TRP A 255 5.86 -0.70 -8.61
N PHE A 256 5.76 0.25 -9.54
CA PHE A 256 5.80 1.67 -9.20
C PHE A 256 4.42 2.31 -9.05
N ASN A 257 3.41 1.81 -9.78
CA ASN A 257 2.07 2.39 -9.77
C ASN A 257 1.09 1.70 -8.82
N ARG A 258 1.46 0.56 -8.22
CA ARG A 258 0.63 -0.18 -7.26
C ARG A 258 1.08 0.09 -5.83
N SER A 259 0.13 0.50 -4.96
CA SER A 259 0.37 0.67 -3.52
C SER A 259 0.43 -0.68 -2.79
N GLY A 260 1.41 -1.51 -3.16
CA GLY A 260 1.61 -2.86 -2.64
C GLY A 260 3.07 -3.12 -2.26
N PRO A 261 3.39 -4.30 -1.70
CA PRO A 261 4.74 -4.62 -1.23
C PRO A 261 5.83 -4.53 -2.30
N ARG A 262 5.47 -4.69 -3.59
CA ARG A 262 6.41 -4.61 -4.72
C ARG A 262 6.96 -3.20 -4.97
N ILE A 263 6.40 -2.16 -4.32
CA ILE A 263 6.97 -0.81 -4.36
C ILE A 263 8.43 -0.79 -3.88
N MET A 264 8.83 -1.73 -3.00
CA MET A 264 10.21 -1.82 -2.54
C MET A 264 11.17 -2.30 -3.64
N LEU A 265 10.70 -3.08 -4.62
CA LEU A 265 11.48 -3.43 -5.81
C LEU A 265 11.72 -2.19 -6.69
N ALA A 266 10.68 -1.38 -6.87
CA ALA A 266 10.82 -0.10 -7.56
C ALA A 266 11.78 0.84 -6.82
N ALA A 267 11.64 0.95 -5.50
CA ALA A 267 12.52 1.78 -4.66
C ALA A 267 13.99 1.37 -4.77
N GLU A 268 14.29 0.06 -4.67
CA GLU A 268 15.67 -0.44 -4.84
C GLU A 268 16.22 -0.06 -6.23
N ALA A 269 15.45 -0.28 -7.30
CA ALA A 269 15.86 0.04 -8.67
C ALA A 269 16.09 1.55 -8.87
N VAL A 270 15.21 2.40 -8.34
CA VAL A 270 15.35 3.86 -8.38
C VAL A 270 16.59 4.30 -7.61
N CYS A 271 16.78 3.81 -6.39
CA CYS A 271 17.92 4.17 -5.56
C CYS A 271 19.25 3.82 -6.21
N GLN A 272 19.37 2.62 -6.80
CA GLN A 272 20.57 2.19 -7.52
C GLN A 272 20.87 3.13 -8.70
N LYS A 273 19.87 3.46 -9.51
CA LYS A 273 20.05 4.32 -10.69
C LYS A 273 20.36 5.77 -10.31
N LEU A 274 19.70 6.33 -9.29
CA LEU A 274 20.01 7.68 -8.80
C LEU A 274 21.42 7.77 -8.21
N SER A 275 21.89 6.73 -7.49
CA SER A 275 23.23 6.73 -6.93
C SER A 275 24.34 6.77 -8.00
N GLN A 276 24.09 6.23 -9.19
CA GLN A 276 25.02 6.28 -10.33
C GLN A 276 25.11 7.70 -10.92
N ILE A 277 24.02 8.44 -10.97
CA ILE A 277 24.00 9.83 -11.43
C ILE A 277 24.84 10.72 -10.49
N SER A 278 24.65 10.56 -9.16
CA SER A 278 25.39 11.34 -8.16
C SER A 278 26.91 11.05 -8.14
N SER A 279 27.34 9.89 -8.63
CA SER A 279 28.73 9.49 -8.65
C SER A 279 29.48 9.95 -9.91
N GLY A 280 28.75 10.41 -10.94
CA GLY A 280 29.30 10.85 -12.23
C GLY A 280 29.35 12.38 -12.41
N SER A 281 28.86 13.13 -11.42
CA SER A 281 28.90 14.60 -11.34
C SER A 281 30.03 15.04 -10.44
#